data_c9444a5fdb253d58bd8a488c063c55d1
#
_entry.id   c9444a5fdb253d58bd8a488c063c55d1
#
_cell.length_a   1.000
_cell.length_b   1.000
_cell.length_c   1.000
_cell.angle_alpha   90.00
_cell.angle_beta   90.00
_cell.angle_gamma   90.00
#
_symmetry.space_group_name_H-M   'P 1'
#
loop_
_entity.id
_entity.type
_entity.pdbx_description
1 polymer ?
#
loop_
_entity_poly.entity_id
_entity_poly.type
_entity_poly.pdbx_seq_one_letter_code
_entity_poly.pdbx_strand_id
1 'polypeptide(L)'
;PFRFTDLYADTGFLAMDLEDRGLKSLARRFISQYLELTGDYQGLELLNFYKAYRALVRAKVSLFSMPAEADPVQRATTLRQYRNYANLAESYSTIPSRFMAITHGVSAVGKSHVAMRLVEALGAIRLRSDVERKRMFGEQTVPNDPQAGIYSADASAATYSRLHEIAGVILHAGFP
;
A
#
# COMPACT_ATOMS: atom_id res chain seq x y z
N PRO A 1 20.22 2.29 -19.38
CA PRO A 1 20.52 1.49 -18.17
C PRO A 1 19.31 1.38 -17.21
N PHE A 2 18.33 2.32 -17.25
CA PHE A 2 17.15 2.37 -16.36
C PHE A 2 15.85 1.88 -17.02
N ARG A 3 15.96 1.02 -18.02
CA ARG A 3 14.81 0.57 -18.82
C ARG A 3 13.91 -0.43 -18.08
N PHE A 4 14.46 -1.10 -17.07
CA PHE A 4 13.75 -2.07 -16.25
C PHE A 4 13.95 -1.69 -14.79
N THR A 5 12.87 -1.37 -14.11
CA THR A 5 12.83 -1.10 -12.67
C THR A 5 11.61 -1.80 -12.10
N ASP A 6 11.68 -2.10 -10.81
CA ASP A 6 10.56 -2.63 -10.05
C ASP A 6 9.45 -1.58 -9.95
N LEU A 7 8.21 -1.97 -10.16
CA LEU A 7 7.06 -1.07 -10.07
C LEU A 7 6.91 -0.45 -8.66
N TYR A 8 7.37 -1.16 -7.63
CA TYR A 8 7.37 -0.63 -6.27
C TYR A 8 8.40 0.48 -6.04
N ALA A 9 9.39 0.61 -6.90
CA ALA A 9 10.32 1.74 -6.84
C ALA A 9 9.61 3.08 -7.09
N ASP A 10 8.64 3.12 -8.02
CA ASP A 10 7.86 4.32 -8.34
C ASP A 10 6.65 4.46 -7.41
N THR A 11 5.95 3.34 -7.13
CA THR A 11 4.84 3.29 -6.18
C THR A 11 5.28 3.73 -4.79
N GLY A 12 6.41 3.21 -4.31
CA GLY A 12 7.01 3.60 -3.02
C GLY A 12 7.46 5.05 -3.00
N PHE A 13 7.95 5.59 -4.12
CA PHE A 13 8.35 6.99 -4.21
C PHE A 13 7.15 7.93 -4.04
N LEU A 14 6.05 7.69 -4.75
CA LEU A 14 4.85 8.50 -4.59
C LEU A 14 4.26 8.38 -3.17
N ALA A 15 4.19 7.17 -2.62
CA ALA A 15 3.70 6.97 -1.26
C ALA A 15 4.55 7.73 -0.23
N MET A 16 5.88 7.65 -0.33
CA MET A 16 6.81 8.37 0.54
C MET A 16 6.65 9.90 0.40
N ASP A 17 6.52 10.44 -0.81
CA ASP A 17 6.36 11.88 -1.05
C ASP A 17 5.04 12.41 -0.47
N LEU A 18 3.96 11.63 -0.54
CA LEU A 18 2.69 11.95 0.12
C LEU A 18 2.83 11.96 1.65
N GLU A 19 3.55 10.99 2.22
CA GLU A 19 3.77 10.90 3.66
C GLU A 19 4.65 12.04 4.18
N ASP A 20 5.70 12.42 3.45
CA ASP A 20 6.53 13.58 3.76
C ASP A 20 5.72 14.88 3.83
N ARG A 21 4.71 15.01 2.96
CA ARG A 21 3.76 16.14 2.93
C ARG A 21 2.66 16.06 3.99
N GLY A 22 2.70 15.08 4.88
CA GLY A 22 1.67 14.86 5.91
C GLY A 22 0.39 14.21 5.40
N LEU A 23 0.33 13.76 4.15
CA LEU A 23 -0.84 13.16 3.51
C LEU A 23 -0.87 11.63 3.67
N LYS A 24 -0.62 11.14 4.90
CA LYS A 24 -0.53 9.69 5.19
C LYS A 24 -1.78 8.91 4.79
N SER A 25 -2.96 9.45 5.03
CA SER A 25 -4.22 8.78 4.65
C SER A 25 -4.33 8.58 3.15
N LEU A 26 -3.87 9.57 2.37
CA LEU A 26 -3.88 9.51 0.91
C LEU A 26 -2.85 8.50 0.39
N ALA A 27 -1.65 8.45 0.98
CA ALA A 27 -0.63 7.45 0.65
C ALA A 27 -1.16 6.02 0.89
N ARG A 28 -1.77 5.76 2.03
CA ARG A 28 -2.37 4.48 2.39
C ARG A 28 -3.50 4.08 1.43
N ARG A 29 -4.38 5.02 1.11
CA ARG A 29 -5.45 4.80 0.14
C ARG A 29 -4.90 4.49 -1.25
N PHE A 30 -3.88 5.21 -1.69
CA PHE A 30 -3.21 4.99 -2.96
C PHE A 30 -2.64 3.55 -3.04
N ILE A 31 -1.87 3.11 -2.03
CA ILE A 31 -1.32 1.75 -1.98
C ILE A 31 -2.44 0.70 -1.99
N SER A 32 -3.47 0.86 -1.17
CA SER A 32 -4.59 -0.09 -1.14
C SER A 32 -5.31 -0.20 -2.48
N GLN A 33 -5.51 0.91 -3.18
CA GLN A 33 -6.13 0.93 -4.50
C GLN A 33 -5.21 0.35 -5.58
N TYR A 34 -3.92 0.65 -5.54
CA TYR A 34 -2.93 0.06 -6.44
C TYR A 34 -2.96 -1.47 -6.37
N LEU A 35 -2.92 -2.02 -5.16
CA LEU A 35 -3.00 -3.46 -4.93
C LEU A 35 -4.32 -4.08 -5.41
N GLU A 36 -5.43 -3.40 -5.13
CA GLU A 36 -6.76 -3.84 -5.58
C GLU A 36 -6.85 -3.87 -7.12
N LEU A 37 -6.19 -2.96 -7.82
CA LEU A 37 -6.20 -2.91 -9.29
C LEU A 37 -5.24 -3.92 -9.92
N THR A 38 -4.02 -4.02 -9.38
CA THR A 38 -2.95 -4.82 -9.98
C THR A 38 -2.94 -6.28 -9.52
N GLY A 39 -3.35 -6.55 -8.27
CA GLY A 39 -3.21 -7.86 -7.64
C GLY A 39 -1.79 -8.22 -7.22
N ASP A 40 -0.86 -7.28 -7.31
CA ASP A 40 0.55 -7.49 -6.97
C ASP A 40 0.80 -7.34 -5.47
N TYR A 41 0.24 -8.25 -4.68
CA TYR A 41 0.43 -8.25 -3.23
C TYR A 41 1.83 -8.71 -2.80
N GLN A 42 2.52 -9.49 -3.63
CA GLN A 42 3.87 -9.99 -3.30
C GLN A 42 4.90 -8.88 -3.22
N GLY A 43 4.77 -7.86 -4.06
CA GLY A 43 5.67 -6.71 -4.04
C GLY A 43 5.59 -5.85 -2.75
N LEU A 44 4.58 -6.06 -1.88
CA LEU A 44 4.48 -5.38 -0.59
C LEU A 44 5.72 -5.55 0.30
N GLU A 45 6.41 -6.69 0.21
CA GLU A 45 7.65 -6.93 0.96
C GLU A 45 8.73 -5.88 0.63
N LEU A 46 8.71 -5.33 -0.57
CA LEU A 46 9.67 -4.33 -1.04
C LEU A 46 9.20 -2.90 -0.82
N LEU A 47 7.92 -2.67 -0.51
CA LEU A 47 7.35 -1.33 -0.43
C LEU A 47 8.09 -0.44 0.59
N ASN A 48 8.24 -0.91 1.82
CA ASN A 48 8.91 -0.15 2.87
C ASN A 48 10.41 0.06 2.57
N PHE A 49 11.06 -0.91 1.94
CA PHE A 49 12.43 -0.76 1.46
C PHE A 49 12.55 0.38 0.44
N TYR A 50 11.71 0.41 -0.58
CA TYR A 50 11.74 1.48 -1.59
C TYR A 50 11.36 2.84 -1.01
N LYS A 51 10.39 2.91 -0.11
CA LYS A 51 10.05 4.15 0.60
C LYS A 51 11.24 4.68 1.40
N ALA A 52 11.92 3.83 2.19
CA ALA A 52 13.11 4.19 2.95
C ALA A 52 14.24 4.64 2.03
N TYR A 53 14.51 3.88 0.97
CA TYR A 53 15.52 4.20 -0.01
C TYR A 53 15.28 5.58 -0.66
N ARG A 54 14.05 5.87 -1.08
CA ARG A 54 13.69 7.15 -1.70
C ARG A 54 13.78 8.31 -0.71
N ALA A 55 13.37 8.11 0.55
CA ALA A 55 13.54 9.12 1.60
C ALA A 55 15.02 9.44 1.85
N LEU A 56 15.89 8.43 1.92
CA LEU A 56 17.34 8.62 2.05
C LEU A 56 17.96 9.33 0.83
N VAL A 57 17.50 9.03 -0.37
CA VAL A 57 17.91 9.77 -1.58
C VAL A 57 17.51 11.24 -1.48
N ARG A 58 16.28 11.55 -1.04
CA ARG A 58 15.83 12.94 -0.81
C ARG A 58 16.66 13.64 0.27
N ALA A 59 16.94 12.94 1.38
CA ALA A 59 17.82 13.45 2.43
C ALA A 59 19.21 13.84 1.86
N LYS A 60 19.82 12.95 1.11
CA LYS A 60 21.12 13.16 0.49
C LYS A 60 21.11 14.32 -0.51
N VAL A 61 20.09 14.39 -1.38
CA VAL A 61 19.93 15.44 -2.37
C VAL A 61 19.77 16.80 -1.67
N SER A 62 19.02 16.89 -0.57
CA SER A 62 18.87 18.15 0.17
C SER A 62 20.22 18.71 0.64
N LEU A 63 21.13 17.86 1.09
CA LEU A 63 22.49 18.29 1.49
C LEU A 63 23.34 18.73 0.29
N PHE A 64 23.28 18.00 -0.82
CA PHE A 64 24.04 18.35 -2.02
C PHE A 64 23.57 19.64 -2.69
N SER A 65 22.29 19.98 -2.51
CA SER A 65 21.70 21.21 -3.04
C SER A 65 22.05 22.44 -2.18
N MET A 66 22.75 22.27 -1.06
CA MET A 66 23.14 23.37 -0.20
C MET A 66 24.30 24.15 -0.84
N PRO A 67 24.16 25.45 -1.07
CA PRO A 67 25.26 26.27 -1.58
C PRO A 67 26.49 26.23 -0.66
N ALA A 68 27.70 26.29 -1.22
CA ALA A 68 28.94 26.32 -0.43
C ALA A 68 28.99 27.52 0.52
N GLU A 69 28.44 28.66 0.09
CA GLU A 69 28.36 29.91 0.85
C GLU A 69 27.02 30.13 1.54
N ALA A 70 26.28 29.02 1.85
CA ALA A 70 24.99 29.11 2.52
C ALA A 70 25.13 29.86 3.87
N ASP A 71 24.23 30.80 4.12
CA ASP A 71 24.13 31.47 5.40
C ASP A 71 23.64 30.53 6.52
N PRO A 72 23.73 30.90 7.79
CA PRO A 72 23.32 30.06 8.91
C PRO A 72 21.84 29.62 8.86
N VAL A 73 20.94 30.46 8.32
CA VAL A 73 19.52 30.18 8.24
C VAL A 73 19.26 29.12 7.15
N GLN A 74 19.91 29.28 6.00
CA GLN A 74 19.86 28.31 4.90
C GLN A 74 20.41 26.95 5.35
N ARG A 75 21.56 26.93 6.04
CA ARG A 75 22.14 25.71 6.60
C ARG A 75 21.20 25.03 7.59
N ALA A 76 20.62 25.79 8.52
CA ALA A 76 19.67 25.24 9.49
C ALA A 76 18.42 24.65 8.81
N THR A 77 17.92 25.32 7.77
CA THR A 77 16.77 24.85 7.00
C THR A 77 17.07 23.55 6.27
N THR A 78 18.21 23.47 5.57
CA THR A 78 18.66 22.27 4.86
C THR A 78 18.88 21.10 5.83
N LEU A 79 19.52 21.34 6.98
CA LEU A 79 19.72 20.29 7.98
C LEU A 79 18.39 19.80 8.59
N ARG A 80 17.40 20.67 8.75
CA ARG A 80 16.06 20.29 9.19
C ARG A 80 15.39 19.39 8.15
N GLN A 81 15.46 19.77 6.88
CA GLN A 81 14.91 18.96 5.78
C GLN A 81 15.59 17.59 5.69
N TYR A 82 16.91 17.55 5.78
CA TYR A 82 17.68 16.30 5.86
C TYR A 82 17.16 15.39 7.00
N ARG A 83 17.04 15.95 8.21
CA ARG A 83 16.56 15.20 9.38
C ARG A 83 15.14 14.69 9.20
N ASN A 84 14.26 15.47 8.59
CA ASN A 84 12.88 15.04 8.32
C ASN A 84 12.85 13.80 7.42
N TYR A 85 13.61 13.81 6.32
CA TYR A 85 13.72 12.66 5.44
C TYR A 85 14.41 11.45 6.09
N ALA A 86 15.45 11.68 6.89
CA ALA A 86 16.13 10.61 7.62
C ALA A 86 15.20 9.94 8.64
N ASN A 87 14.47 10.72 9.42
CA ASN A 87 13.48 10.22 10.38
C ASN A 87 12.33 9.50 9.67
N LEU A 88 11.90 10.02 8.52
CA LEU A 88 10.88 9.34 7.70
C LEU A 88 11.39 7.98 7.23
N ALA A 89 12.62 7.90 6.73
CA ALA A 89 13.24 6.63 6.32
C ALA A 89 13.33 5.64 7.48
N GLU A 90 13.75 6.09 8.65
CA GLU A 90 13.83 5.26 9.86
C GLU A 90 12.44 4.74 10.27
N SER A 91 11.39 5.55 10.14
CA SER A 91 10.04 5.15 10.51
C SER A 91 9.53 3.93 9.72
N TYR A 92 10.05 3.66 8.54
CA TYR A 92 9.67 2.50 7.71
C TYR A 92 10.28 1.18 8.20
N SER A 93 11.24 1.20 9.11
CA SER A 93 11.77 0.01 9.78
C SER A 93 10.86 -0.50 10.89
N THR A 94 9.93 0.32 11.36
CA THR A 94 8.99 -0.06 12.41
C THR A 94 7.83 -0.86 11.80
N ILE A 95 7.72 -2.12 12.20
CA ILE A 95 6.61 -2.98 11.80
C ILE A 95 5.44 -2.75 12.76
N PRO A 96 4.28 -2.29 12.27
CA PRO A 96 3.11 -2.11 13.12
C PRO A 96 2.56 -3.44 13.61
N SER A 97 1.68 -3.40 14.61
CA SER A 97 0.96 -4.59 15.07
C SER A 97 0.19 -5.22 13.92
N ARG A 98 0.45 -6.51 13.68
CA ARG A 98 -0.22 -7.28 12.63
C ARG A 98 -1.55 -7.79 13.16
N PHE A 99 -2.60 -7.56 12.41
CA PHE A 99 -3.92 -8.09 12.72
C PHE A 99 -4.71 -8.28 11.42
N MET A 100 -5.72 -9.12 11.48
CA MET A 100 -6.69 -9.28 10.40
C MET A 100 -8.07 -8.91 10.92
N ALA A 101 -8.78 -8.03 10.19
CA ALA A 101 -10.14 -7.66 10.48
C ALA A 101 -11.07 -8.16 9.38
N ILE A 102 -12.17 -8.79 9.76
CA ILE A 102 -13.18 -9.28 8.82
C ILE A 102 -14.43 -8.43 8.96
N THR A 103 -14.88 -7.83 7.85
CA THR A 103 -16.17 -7.12 7.83
C THR A 103 -17.28 -8.10 7.47
N HIS A 104 -18.33 -8.15 8.27
CA HIS A 104 -19.51 -8.98 8.06
C HIS A 104 -20.78 -8.13 8.04
N GLY A 105 -21.80 -8.57 7.33
CA GLY A 105 -23.11 -7.91 7.24
C GLY A 105 -23.74 -8.00 5.86
N VAL A 106 -25.00 -7.60 5.76
CA VAL A 106 -25.78 -7.63 4.52
C VAL A 106 -25.20 -6.72 3.42
N SER A 107 -25.59 -6.95 2.18
CA SER A 107 -25.16 -6.09 1.06
C SER A 107 -25.58 -4.63 1.32
N ALA A 108 -24.76 -3.70 0.83
CA ALA A 108 -24.98 -2.24 0.92
C ALA A 108 -24.98 -1.62 2.34
N VAL A 109 -24.70 -2.36 3.43
CA VAL A 109 -24.68 -1.84 4.81
C VAL A 109 -23.48 -0.90 5.13
N GLY A 110 -22.60 -0.65 4.17
CA GLY A 110 -21.47 0.25 4.36
C GLY A 110 -20.14 -0.42 4.73
N LYS A 111 -20.01 -1.75 4.64
CA LYS A 111 -18.76 -2.49 4.92
C LYS A 111 -17.54 -1.89 4.24
N SER A 112 -17.65 -1.57 2.94
CA SER A 112 -16.55 -1.01 2.15
C SER A 112 -16.13 0.39 2.65
N HIS A 113 -17.08 1.18 3.17
CA HIS A 113 -16.79 2.49 3.75
C HIS A 113 -15.97 2.32 5.04
N VAL A 114 -16.42 1.46 5.95
CA VAL A 114 -15.72 1.18 7.21
C VAL A 114 -14.32 0.62 6.94
N ALA A 115 -14.21 -0.36 6.02
CA ALA A 115 -12.92 -0.92 5.64
C ALA A 115 -11.95 0.15 5.10
N MET A 116 -12.42 1.10 4.28
CA MET A 116 -11.57 2.19 3.79
C MET A 116 -11.12 3.13 4.91
N ARG A 117 -11.96 3.39 5.90
CA ARG A 117 -11.56 4.16 7.10
C ARG A 117 -10.45 3.46 7.89
N LEU A 118 -10.49 2.12 7.99
CA LEU A 118 -9.42 1.35 8.61
C LEU A 118 -8.13 1.42 7.78
N VAL A 119 -8.21 1.34 6.44
CA VAL A 119 -7.06 1.55 5.55
C VAL A 119 -6.42 2.91 5.83
N GLU A 120 -7.19 3.98 5.82
CA GLU A 120 -6.70 5.34 6.01
C GLU A 120 -6.13 5.57 7.42
N ALA A 121 -6.77 5.02 8.46
CA ALA A 121 -6.36 5.24 9.84
C ALA A 121 -5.17 4.38 10.27
N LEU A 122 -5.13 3.11 9.85
CA LEU A 122 -4.19 2.10 10.36
C LEU A 122 -3.13 1.68 9.34
N GLY A 123 -3.30 2.03 8.07
CA GLY A 123 -2.44 1.54 6.98
C GLY A 123 -2.71 0.06 6.64
N ALA A 124 -3.91 -0.42 6.96
CA ALA A 124 -4.34 -1.77 6.61
C ALA A 124 -4.49 -1.92 5.08
N ILE A 125 -4.27 -3.13 4.58
CA ILE A 125 -4.51 -3.47 3.18
C ILE A 125 -5.88 -4.13 3.07
N ARG A 126 -6.73 -3.55 2.24
CA ARG A 126 -8.07 -4.08 2.03
C ARG A 126 -8.09 -5.17 0.97
N LEU A 127 -8.63 -6.33 1.34
CA LEU A 127 -8.97 -7.40 0.40
C LEU A 127 -10.48 -7.45 0.14
N ARG A 128 -10.87 -7.62 -1.11
CA ARG A 128 -12.28 -7.73 -1.52
C ARG A 128 -12.52 -9.03 -2.26
N SER A 129 -13.38 -9.88 -1.70
CA SER A 129 -13.72 -11.16 -2.29
C SER A 129 -14.30 -11.04 -3.72
N ASP A 130 -15.10 -10.00 -3.97
CA ASP A 130 -15.65 -9.76 -5.31
C ASP A 130 -14.57 -9.41 -6.35
N VAL A 131 -13.58 -8.62 -5.97
CA VAL A 131 -12.45 -8.23 -6.83
C VAL A 131 -11.58 -9.45 -7.15
N GLU A 132 -11.19 -10.22 -6.14
CA GLU A 132 -10.34 -11.40 -6.34
C GLU A 132 -11.10 -12.49 -7.11
N ARG A 133 -12.39 -12.65 -6.87
CA ARG A 133 -13.24 -13.56 -7.63
C ARG A 133 -13.26 -13.22 -9.12
N LYS A 134 -13.49 -11.94 -9.45
CA LYS A 134 -13.47 -11.48 -10.85
C LYS A 134 -12.07 -11.61 -11.47
N ARG A 135 -11.02 -11.40 -10.70
CA ARG A 135 -9.65 -11.61 -11.17
C ARG A 135 -9.36 -13.07 -11.51
N MET A 136 -9.86 -14.01 -10.71
CA MET A 136 -9.66 -15.45 -10.92
C MET A 136 -10.50 -16.02 -12.05
N PHE A 137 -11.76 -15.60 -12.17
CA PHE A 137 -12.75 -16.25 -13.04
C PHE A 137 -13.23 -15.36 -14.20
N GLY A 138 -12.78 -14.11 -14.26
CA GLY A 138 -13.31 -13.12 -15.21
C GLY A 138 -14.66 -12.54 -14.78
N GLU A 139 -15.18 -11.64 -15.60
CA GLU A 139 -16.49 -11.01 -15.38
C GLU A 139 -17.66 -11.81 -15.96
N GLN A 140 -17.56 -13.12 -16.05
CA GLN A 140 -18.63 -13.95 -16.61
C GLN A 140 -19.86 -13.93 -15.70
N THR A 141 -20.83 -13.14 -16.08
CA THR A 141 -22.17 -13.20 -15.50
C THR A 141 -22.96 -14.28 -16.23
N VAL A 142 -23.40 -15.33 -15.52
CA VAL A 142 -24.42 -16.23 -16.03
C VAL A 142 -25.77 -15.56 -15.79
N PRO A 143 -26.53 -15.19 -16.85
CA PRO A 143 -27.63 -14.24 -16.70
C PRO A 143 -28.82 -14.71 -15.86
N ASN A 144 -28.96 -15.97 -15.52
CA ASN A 144 -30.19 -16.51 -14.92
C ASN A 144 -29.99 -17.44 -13.71
N ASP A 145 -28.75 -17.63 -13.20
CA ASP A 145 -28.52 -18.44 -12.01
C ASP A 145 -27.53 -17.79 -11.06
N PRO A 146 -28.00 -17.24 -9.91
CA PRO A 146 -27.12 -16.63 -8.90
C PRO A 146 -26.14 -17.61 -8.24
N GLN A 147 -26.36 -18.93 -8.39
CA GLN A 147 -25.50 -19.98 -7.82
C GLN A 147 -24.57 -20.62 -8.86
N ALA A 148 -24.68 -20.23 -10.12
CA ALA A 148 -23.83 -20.73 -11.20
C ALA A 148 -22.64 -19.78 -11.48
N GLY A 149 -21.69 -20.28 -12.24
CA GLY A 149 -20.53 -19.50 -12.67
C GLY A 149 -19.63 -19.10 -11.51
N ILE A 150 -19.23 -17.84 -11.48
CA ILE A 150 -18.27 -17.32 -10.49
C ILE A 150 -18.78 -17.29 -9.04
N TYR A 151 -20.08 -17.54 -8.81
CA TYR A 151 -20.70 -17.61 -7.49
C TYR A 151 -21.04 -19.02 -7.04
N SER A 152 -20.64 -20.06 -7.79
CA SER A 152 -20.78 -21.45 -7.37
C SER A 152 -20.05 -21.74 -6.05
N ALA A 153 -20.40 -22.85 -5.41
CA ALA A 153 -19.74 -23.28 -4.16
C ALA A 153 -18.23 -23.48 -4.36
N ASP A 154 -17.83 -24.11 -5.47
CA ASP A 154 -16.41 -24.35 -5.78
C ASP A 154 -15.65 -23.05 -6.06
N ALA A 155 -16.23 -22.14 -6.84
CA ALA A 155 -15.65 -20.83 -7.11
C ALA A 155 -15.54 -20.00 -5.81
N SER A 156 -16.52 -20.12 -4.92
CA SER A 156 -16.47 -19.47 -3.61
C SER A 156 -15.37 -20.06 -2.74
N ALA A 157 -15.24 -21.38 -2.65
CA ALA A 157 -14.16 -22.03 -1.92
C ALA A 157 -12.77 -21.61 -2.43
N ALA A 158 -12.57 -21.64 -3.75
CA ALA A 158 -11.34 -21.20 -4.39
C ALA A 158 -11.04 -19.70 -4.11
N THR A 159 -12.07 -18.83 -4.15
CA THR A 159 -11.90 -17.41 -3.84
C THR A 159 -11.43 -17.21 -2.40
N TYR A 160 -12.04 -17.89 -1.43
CA TYR A 160 -11.64 -17.76 -0.02
C TYR A 160 -10.27 -18.37 0.26
N SER A 161 -9.89 -19.46 -0.42
CA SER A 161 -8.53 -19.99 -0.37
C SER A 161 -7.52 -18.94 -0.85
N ARG A 162 -7.80 -18.29 -1.97
CA ARG A 162 -6.97 -17.21 -2.51
C ARG A 162 -6.87 -16.02 -1.57
N LEU A 163 -7.97 -15.59 -0.95
CA LEU A 163 -7.95 -14.52 0.04
C LEU A 163 -7.09 -14.87 1.26
N HIS A 164 -7.12 -16.12 1.69
CA HIS A 164 -6.27 -16.60 2.79
C HIS A 164 -4.79 -16.53 2.45
N GLU A 165 -4.41 -16.99 1.24
CA GLU A 165 -3.03 -16.87 0.75
C GLU A 165 -2.56 -15.42 0.70
N ILE A 166 -3.36 -14.52 0.11
CA ILE A 166 -3.02 -13.10 0.00
C ILE A 166 -2.91 -12.46 1.39
N ALA A 167 -3.82 -12.77 2.31
CA ALA A 167 -3.74 -12.27 3.69
C ALA A 167 -2.44 -12.70 4.37
N GLY A 168 -2.00 -13.95 4.14
CA GLY A 168 -0.71 -14.43 4.61
C GLY A 168 0.46 -13.61 4.07
N VAL A 169 0.48 -13.31 2.79
CA VAL A 169 1.50 -12.46 2.13
C VAL A 169 1.51 -11.06 2.74
N ILE A 170 0.34 -10.42 2.90
CA ILE A 170 0.22 -9.07 3.47
C ILE A 170 0.75 -9.04 4.91
N LEU A 171 0.33 -9.99 5.74
CA LEU A 171 0.78 -10.09 7.13
C LEU A 171 2.29 -10.37 7.21
N HIS A 172 2.83 -11.21 6.30
CA HIS A 172 4.28 -11.48 6.23
C HIS A 172 5.06 -10.21 5.87
N ALA A 173 4.57 -9.45 4.91
CA ALA A 173 5.15 -8.16 4.51
C ALA A 173 5.07 -7.07 5.61
N GLY A 174 4.37 -7.33 6.74
CA GLY A 174 4.31 -6.43 7.89
C GLY A 174 3.14 -5.44 7.87
N PHE A 175 2.14 -5.67 7.03
CA PHE A 175 0.93 -4.84 6.97
C PHE A 175 -0.25 -5.52 7.65
N PRO A 176 -1.16 -4.74 8.33
CA PRO A 176 -2.43 -5.25 8.80
C PRO A 176 -3.46 -5.40 7.68
#